data_43d61af5a82d4688292299de2be39708
#
_entry.id   43d61af5a82d4688292299de2be39708
#
_cell.length_a   1.000
_cell.length_b   1.000
_cell.length_c   1.000
_cell.angle_alpha   90.00
_cell.angle_beta   90.00
_cell.angle_gamma   90.00
#
_symmetry.space_group_name_H-M   'P 1'
#
loop_
_entity.id
_entity.type
_entity.pdbx_description
1 polymer ?
#
loop_
_entity_poly.entity_id
_entity_poly.type
_entity_poly.pdbx_seq_one_letter_code
_entity_poly.pdbx_strand_id
1 'polypeptide(L)'
;MAHLGVGIGWRPEIADAVERLDGLDWVEVVAENICPGHLPDGLRRLRERGTRIVPHGVSLGLGGADRPDAEKLAALGERAVALGAPLVTEHIAFVRTSSPLLEAGHLLPVPRTRDALDVLCENVRIAQDALPVPLALENIAALFSWPGEEMTEGQFLTELVERTGVRLLVDVANLHTNRVNRGEDPAAVLDAIPLEALAYVHVAGGVERAGVWHDTHAHPVPPVVLDLLAELRSRVEPAGVLLERDDDFPPEAELAGELAAIRAAVAAGRPAPVRARALRPLPGPAPLPVPLPAPRAARAAGPQPVPGPEAVAGAGLGPVAEPVPAPGAAPVSGATPAAGAEPGFGPQAVAGPQAVARANPAGPEAVPGPEAVAAARAFGGVEGARTRVGLGQAALLSALVAGTPVPEGFDRARIRVQARALAAKRADVVAKVAPELPGILGGRDPYREAFLAYAKHRPMTAGYRRDALDFAEHLLIRDLPADPAARRRLTAWWRERAGARPPRRIVRWARALAGRAA
;
A
#
# COMPACT_ATOMS: atom_id res chain seq x y z
N MET A 1 17.04 15.32 -17.03
CA MET A 1 17.45 15.22 -15.61
C MET A 1 18.95 15.37 -15.47
N ALA A 2 19.44 15.86 -14.30
CA ALA A 2 20.87 15.79 -14.02
C ALA A 2 21.27 14.31 -13.83
N HIS A 3 22.43 13.92 -14.38
CA HIS A 3 22.99 12.59 -14.19
C HIS A 3 23.27 12.35 -12.69
N LEU A 4 22.73 11.27 -12.12
CA LEU A 4 22.90 10.91 -10.70
C LEU A 4 24.06 9.94 -10.50
N GLY A 5 24.33 9.02 -11.44
CA GLY A 5 25.36 7.98 -11.30
C GLY A 5 24.90 6.77 -10.49
N VAL A 6 25.81 6.14 -9.74
CA VAL A 6 25.50 4.98 -8.88
C VAL A 6 25.45 5.40 -7.42
N GLY A 7 24.35 5.11 -6.75
CA GLY A 7 24.05 5.49 -5.38
C GLY A 7 23.68 4.31 -4.49
N ILE A 8 23.44 4.62 -3.22
CA ILE A 8 22.99 3.67 -2.20
C ILE A 8 21.91 4.27 -1.31
N GLY A 9 20.98 3.44 -0.86
CA GLY A 9 20.03 3.79 0.19
C GLY A 9 20.77 4.08 1.51
N TRP A 10 20.70 5.33 1.97
CA TRP A 10 21.29 5.71 3.25
C TRP A 10 20.36 5.26 4.40
N ARG A 11 20.94 4.53 5.34
CA ARG A 11 20.28 4.11 6.58
C ARG A 11 21.19 4.46 7.75
N PRO A 12 20.64 4.85 8.92
CA PRO A 12 21.46 5.20 10.09
C PRO A 12 22.47 4.12 10.49
N GLU A 13 22.10 2.86 10.31
CA GLU A 13 22.89 1.68 10.67
C GLU A 13 24.18 1.55 9.86
N ILE A 14 24.20 2.05 8.63
CA ILE A 14 25.36 2.00 7.72
C ILE A 14 25.92 3.39 7.39
N ALA A 15 25.51 4.42 8.13
CA ALA A 15 25.90 5.81 7.82
C ALA A 15 27.42 5.97 7.72
N ASP A 16 28.17 5.41 8.68
CA ASP A 16 29.63 5.48 8.71
C ASP A 16 30.27 4.73 7.53
N ALA A 17 29.72 3.59 7.13
CA ALA A 17 30.19 2.85 5.96
C ALA A 17 29.94 3.66 4.67
N VAL A 18 28.71 4.19 4.50
CA VAL A 18 28.34 4.99 3.34
C VAL A 18 29.23 6.22 3.18
N GLU A 19 29.64 6.87 4.26
CA GLU A 19 30.56 8.00 4.21
C GLU A 19 31.96 7.65 3.72
N ARG A 20 32.40 6.38 3.88
CA ARG A 20 33.70 5.89 3.47
C ARG A 20 33.71 5.24 2.09
N LEU A 21 32.55 4.93 1.52
CA LEU A 21 32.46 4.32 0.20
C LEU A 21 33.03 5.25 -0.87
N ASP A 22 34.03 4.75 -1.60
CA ASP A 22 34.62 5.46 -2.72
C ASP A 22 33.71 5.47 -3.95
N GLY A 23 33.71 6.60 -4.67
CA GLY A 23 32.98 6.73 -5.93
C GLY A 23 31.46 6.66 -5.77
N LEU A 24 30.95 7.03 -4.61
CA LEU A 24 29.51 7.16 -4.38
C LEU A 24 29.03 8.51 -4.95
N ASP A 25 28.10 8.46 -5.91
CA ASP A 25 27.65 9.66 -6.60
C ASP A 25 26.48 10.35 -5.88
N TRP A 26 25.59 9.57 -5.22
CA TRP A 26 24.41 10.05 -4.55
C TRP A 26 23.87 9.06 -3.52
N VAL A 27 22.97 9.53 -2.67
CA VAL A 27 22.26 8.70 -1.70
C VAL A 27 20.76 8.97 -1.73
N GLU A 28 20.00 7.94 -1.37
CA GLU A 28 18.59 8.04 -1.15
C GLU A 28 18.26 7.86 0.34
N VAL A 29 17.28 8.58 0.83
CA VAL A 29 16.82 8.49 2.22
C VAL A 29 15.33 8.20 2.27
N VAL A 30 14.90 7.37 3.21
CA VAL A 30 13.46 7.25 3.51
C VAL A 30 12.98 8.61 4.04
N ALA A 31 12.11 9.25 3.28
CA ALA A 31 11.69 10.62 3.54
C ALA A 31 11.12 10.80 4.95
N GLU A 32 10.31 9.83 5.40
CA GLU A 32 9.65 9.86 6.71
C GLU A 32 10.63 9.86 7.90
N ASN A 33 11.86 9.38 7.68
CA ASN A 33 12.92 9.35 8.70
C ASN A 33 13.71 10.66 8.79
N ILE A 34 13.47 11.62 7.88
CA ILE A 34 14.19 12.90 7.84
C ILE A 34 13.39 13.98 8.58
N CYS A 35 14.05 14.63 9.53
CA CYS A 35 13.55 15.84 10.18
C CYS A 35 14.23 17.07 9.51
N PRO A 36 13.49 17.96 8.83
CA PRO A 36 14.08 19.09 8.11
C PRO A 36 14.93 20.00 8.99
N GLY A 37 14.52 20.21 10.25
CA GLY A 37 15.25 21.03 11.22
C GLY A 37 16.45 20.37 11.88
N HIS A 38 16.68 19.07 11.64
CA HIS A 38 17.76 18.31 12.27
C HIS A 38 18.23 17.16 11.35
N LEU A 39 19.05 17.48 10.38
CA LEU A 39 19.66 16.47 9.53
C LEU A 39 20.74 15.70 10.30
N PRO A 40 20.81 14.36 10.16
CA PRO A 40 21.91 13.55 10.67
C PRO A 40 23.26 14.07 10.19
N ASP A 41 24.28 14.01 11.08
CA ASP A 41 25.61 14.53 10.77
C ASP A 41 26.23 13.89 9.54
N GLY A 42 26.06 12.57 9.34
CA GLY A 42 26.51 11.86 8.16
C GLY A 42 25.92 12.41 6.87
N LEU A 43 24.61 12.66 6.84
CA LEU A 43 23.96 13.26 5.65
C LEU A 43 24.44 14.69 5.39
N ARG A 44 24.68 15.48 6.46
CA ARG A 44 25.21 16.82 6.32
C ARG A 44 26.61 16.79 5.69
N ARG A 45 27.51 15.91 6.18
CA ARG A 45 28.85 15.75 5.61
C ARG A 45 28.85 15.28 4.16
N LEU A 46 27.99 14.31 3.81
CA LEU A 46 27.82 13.87 2.42
C LEU A 46 27.40 15.04 1.52
N ARG A 47 26.42 15.83 1.94
CA ARG A 47 25.96 17.01 1.20
C ARG A 47 27.06 18.06 1.04
N GLU A 48 27.85 18.33 2.09
CA GLU A 48 28.99 19.26 2.05
C GLU A 48 30.08 18.83 1.06
N ARG A 49 30.20 17.51 0.80
CA ARG A 49 31.06 16.94 -0.24
C ARG A 49 30.45 17.00 -1.65
N GLY A 50 29.23 17.49 -1.79
CA GLY A 50 28.53 17.56 -3.07
C GLY A 50 27.71 16.33 -3.43
N THR A 51 27.60 15.33 -2.54
CA THR A 51 26.74 14.15 -2.72
C THR A 51 25.28 14.61 -2.76
N ARG A 52 24.54 14.21 -3.81
CA ARG A 52 23.10 14.50 -3.91
C ARG A 52 22.32 13.59 -2.99
N ILE A 53 21.23 14.11 -2.45
CA ILE A 53 20.34 13.35 -1.56
C ILE A 53 18.92 13.41 -2.14
N VAL A 54 18.32 12.25 -2.36
CA VAL A 54 16.94 12.12 -2.88
C VAL A 54 16.05 11.56 -1.76
N PRO A 55 14.97 12.23 -1.37
CA PRO A 55 13.99 11.67 -0.45
C PRO A 55 13.03 10.75 -1.20
N HIS A 56 12.87 9.54 -0.67
CA HIS A 56 11.98 8.50 -1.14
C HIS A 56 10.86 8.29 -0.12
N GLY A 57 9.62 8.55 -0.53
CA GLY A 57 8.43 8.44 0.31
C GLY A 57 7.86 7.02 0.32
N VAL A 58 7.30 6.63 1.46
CA VAL A 58 6.69 5.30 1.65
C VAL A 58 5.29 5.38 2.27
N SER A 59 4.73 6.58 2.42
CA SER A 59 3.52 6.77 3.24
C SER A 59 2.39 7.56 2.61
N LEU A 60 2.57 8.16 1.43
CA LEU A 60 1.50 8.92 0.77
C LEU A 60 0.37 7.98 0.35
N GLY A 61 0.71 6.81 -0.20
CA GLY A 61 -0.27 5.83 -0.64
C GLY A 61 -1.09 6.34 -1.81
N LEU A 62 -0.44 6.90 -2.84
CA LEU A 62 -1.08 7.55 -4.00
C LEU A 62 -2.02 6.63 -4.77
N GLY A 63 -1.80 5.30 -4.72
CA GLY A 63 -2.69 4.29 -5.28
C GLY A 63 -3.93 3.98 -4.44
N GLY A 64 -4.09 4.64 -3.28
CA GLY A 64 -5.29 4.54 -2.45
C GLY A 64 -6.49 5.25 -3.05
N ALA A 65 -7.69 4.80 -2.66
CA ALA A 65 -8.92 5.47 -3.04
C ALA A 65 -9.06 6.87 -2.43
N ASP A 66 -8.43 7.11 -1.29
CA ASP A 66 -8.44 8.42 -0.64
C ASP A 66 -7.57 9.43 -1.40
N ARG A 67 -7.92 10.71 -1.34
CA ARG A 67 -7.02 11.77 -1.81
C ARG A 67 -5.77 11.82 -0.93
N PRO A 68 -4.61 12.20 -1.51
CA PRO A 68 -3.38 12.35 -0.74
C PRO A 68 -3.57 13.34 0.41
N ASP A 69 -2.99 12.98 1.56
CA ASP A 69 -3.00 13.81 2.76
C ASP A 69 -2.14 15.06 2.55
N ALA A 70 -2.75 16.23 2.68
CA ALA A 70 -2.08 17.53 2.44
C ALA A 70 -0.92 17.78 3.40
N GLU A 71 -1.02 17.34 4.67
CA GLU A 71 0.06 17.51 5.65
C GLU A 71 1.26 16.61 5.31
N LYS A 72 1.01 15.38 4.85
CA LYS A 72 2.08 14.48 4.39
C LYS A 72 2.75 15.00 3.12
N LEU A 73 1.99 15.55 2.16
CA LEU A 73 2.54 16.19 0.96
C LEU A 73 3.41 17.39 1.31
N ALA A 74 2.91 18.28 2.17
CA ALA A 74 3.68 19.43 2.65
C ALA A 74 4.98 18.99 3.34
N ALA A 75 4.89 17.99 4.22
CA ALA A 75 6.05 17.45 4.92
C ALA A 75 7.08 16.79 3.97
N LEU A 76 6.66 16.14 2.90
CA LEU A 76 7.56 15.62 1.87
C LEU A 76 8.22 16.76 1.09
N GLY A 77 7.46 17.79 0.73
CA GLY A 77 7.97 19.01 0.09
C GLY A 77 9.01 19.74 0.94
N GLU A 78 8.76 19.91 2.25
CA GLU A 78 9.72 20.52 3.18
C GLU A 78 11.04 19.72 3.24
N ARG A 79 10.97 18.39 3.23
CA ARG A 79 12.15 17.52 3.20
C ARG A 79 12.92 17.68 1.90
N ALA A 80 12.22 17.75 0.77
CA ALA A 80 12.86 17.99 -0.53
C ALA A 80 13.64 19.31 -0.55
N VAL A 81 13.04 20.39 -0.03
CA VAL A 81 13.70 21.70 0.08
C VAL A 81 14.89 21.63 1.03
N ALA A 82 14.71 21.06 2.23
CA ALA A 82 15.78 20.95 3.24
C ALA A 82 16.99 20.15 2.75
N LEU A 83 16.77 19.15 1.90
CA LEU A 83 17.82 18.33 1.31
C LEU A 83 18.42 18.94 0.03
N GLY A 84 17.77 19.95 -0.58
CA GLY A 84 18.14 20.44 -1.90
C GLY A 84 17.94 19.37 -2.98
N ALA A 85 16.92 18.55 -2.83
CA ALA A 85 16.70 17.38 -3.66
C ALA A 85 16.30 17.78 -5.10
N PRO A 86 16.80 17.07 -6.13
CA PRO A 86 16.42 17.33 -7.52
C PRO A 86 15.03 16.79 -7.89
N LEU A 87 14.51 15.87 -7.11
CA LEU A 87 13.20 15.23 -7.23
C LEU A 87 12.84 14.55 -5.91
N VAL A 88 11.60 14.11 -5.79
CA VAL A 88 11.13 13.15 -4.78
C VAL A 88 10.55 11.93 -5.45
N THR A 89 10.55 10.81 -4.74
CA THR A 89 9.93 9.58 -5.23
C THR A 89 8.93 9.02 -4.23
N GLU A 90 8.00 8.24 -4.72
CA GLU A 90 6.96 7.54 -3.97
C GLU A 90 6.50 6.30 -4.75
N HIS A 91 5.65 5.46 -4.15
CA HIS A 91 5.25 4.18 -4.72
C HIS A 91 3.85 4.24 -5.37
N ILE A 92 3.65 3.40 -6.40
CA ILE A 92 2.33 3.09 -6.95
C ILE A 92 1.67 2.04 -6.06
N ALA A 93 1.27 2.46 -4.86
CA ALA A 93 0.74 1.57 -3.84
C ALA A 93 -0.35 2.24 -3.01
N PHE A 94 -1.14 1.43 -2.32
CA PHE A 94 -1.97 1.90 -1.22
C PHE A 94 -1.44 1.34 0.11
N VAL A 95 -1.61 2.10 1.20
CA VAL A 95 -1.05 1.77 2.52
C VAL A 95 -2.12 1.77 3.61
N ARG A 96 -3.28 2.36 3.33
CA ARG A 96 -4.38 2.52 4.28
C ARG A 96 -5.72 2.67 3.56
N THR A 97 -6.79 2.57 4.33
CA THR A 97 -8.16 2.97 3.95
C THR A 97 -8.74 3.83 5.04
N SER A 98 -9.65 4.77 4.70
CA SER A 98 -10.30 5.68 5.66
C SER A 98 -11.65 5.14 6.17
N SER A 99 -12.30 4.26 5.42
CA SER A 99 -13.62 3.73 5.77
C SER A 99 -13.73 2.22 5.43
N PRO A 100 -13.50 1.33 6.41
CA PRO A 100 -13.02 1.60 7.78
C PRO A 100 -11.57 2.09 7.81
N LEU A 101 -11.18 2.76 8.89
CA LEU A 101 -9.79 3.16 9.08
C LEU A 101 -8.95 1.92 9.38
N LEU A 102 -8.13 1.52 8.42
CA LEU A 102 -7.20 0.40 8.51
C LEU A 102 -5.86 0.82 7.91
N GLU A 103 -4.78 0.30 8.48
CA GLU A 103 -3.42 0.50 8.00
C GLU A 103 -2.74 -0.84 7.71
N ALA A 104 -2.11 -0.95 6.54
CA ALA A 104 -1.34 -2.13 6.17
C ALA A 104 0.01 -2.19 6.92
N GLY A 105 0.60 -1.04 7.23
CA GLY A 105 1.99 -0.94 7.68
C GLY A 105 2.99 -1.39 6.60
N HIS A 106 2.55 -1.43 5.35
CA HIS A 106 3.31 -1.87 4.18
C HIS A 106 2.66 -1.38 2.90
N LEU A 107 3.41 -1.39 1.81
CA LEU A 107 2.94 -1.08 0.47
C LEU A 107 2.11 -2.25 -0.07
N LEU A 108 0.93 -1.97 -0.59
CA LEU A 108 0.05 -2.97 -1.21
C LEU A 108 -0.21 -2.61 -2.68
N PRO A 109 -0.25 -3.62 -3.57
CA PRO A 109 -0.47 -3.38 -4.99
C PRO A 109 -1.87 -2.82 -5.25
N VAL A 110 -1.95 -1.87 -6.18
CA VAL A 110 -3.22 -1.34 -6.69
C VAL A 110 -3.82 -2.27 -7.75
N PRO A 111 -5.15 -2.34 -7.90
CA PRO A 111 -5.74 -3.07 -9.03
C PRO A 111 -5.40 -2.35 -10.35
N ARG A 112 -4.95 -3.09 -11.35
CA ARG A 112 -4.66 -2.53 -12.68
C ARG A 112 -5.94 -2.45 -13.52
N THR A 113 -6.89 -1.65 -13.02
CA THR A 113 -8.17 -1.35 -13.66
C THR A 113 -8.23 0.12 -14.09
N ARG A 114 -9.15 0.45 -15.01
CA ARG A 114 -9.35 1.84 -15.42
C ARG A 114 -9.80 2.73 -14.28
N ASP A 115 -10.65 2.22 -13.39
CA ASP A 115 -11.08 2.97 -12.20
C ASP A 115 -9.90 3.32 -11.29
N ALA A 116 -9.01 2.35 -11.03
CA ALA A 116 -7.83 2.61 -10.18
C ALA A 116 -6.84 3.55 -10.86
N LEU A 117 -6.68 3.46 -12.17
CA LEU A 117 -5.84 4.38 -12.94
C LEU A 117 -6.41 5.80 -12.93
N ASP A 118 -7.74 5.97 -13.05
CA ASP A 118 -8.39 7.27 -12.98
C ASP A 118 -8.14 7.94 -11.62
N VAL A 119 -8.30 7.17 -10.53
CA VAL A 119 -8.05 7.63 -9.16
C VAL A 119 -6.57 7.97 -8.95
N LEU A 120 -5.66 7.08 -9.39
CA LEU A 120 -4.22 7.29 -9.28
C LEU A 120 -3.79 8.56 -10.04
N CYS A 121 -4.28 8.75 -11.26
CA CYS A 121 -3.96 9.95 -12.06
C CYS A 121 -4.40 11.24 -11.37
N GLU A 122 -5.58 11.26 -10.73
CA GLU A 122 -6.02 12.43 -9.95
C GLU A 122 -5.11 12.65 -8.74
N ASN A 123 -4.80 11.59 -7.97
CA ASN A 123 -3.94 11.66 -6.80
C ASN A 123 -2.52 12.14 -7.15
N VAL A 124 -1.99 11.67 -8.28
CA VAL A 124 -0.67 12.07 -8.79
C VAL A 124 -0.65 13.55 -9.16
N ARG A 125 -1.70 14.07 -9.83
CA ARG A 125 -1.78 15.51 -10.14
C ARG A 125 -1.83 16.36 -8.88
N ILE A 126 -2.64 15.95 -7.88
CA ILE A 126 -2.67 16.64 -6.58
C ILE A 126 -1.28 16.66 -5.94
N ALA A 127 -0.54 15.55 -6.00
CA ALA A 127 0.80 15.48 -5.44
C ALA A 127 1.80 16.35 -6.22
N GLN A 128 1.74 16.33 -7.57
CA GLN A 128 2.60 17.16 -8.43
C GLN A 128 2.37 18.65 -8.21
N ASP A 129 1.11 19.07 -8.03
CA ASP A 129 0.76 20.47 -7.77
C ASP A 129 1.22 20.96 -6.40
N ALA A 130 1.32 20.07 -5.41
CA ALA A 130 1.73 20.39 -4.05
C ALA A 130 3.26 20.32 -3.81
N LEU A 131 3.99 19.58 -4.63
CA LEU A 131 5.42 19.33 -4.43
C LEU A 131 6.28 20.40 -5.11
N PRO A 132 7.35 20.91 -4.46
CA PRO A 132 8.22 21.94 -5.02
C PRO A 132 9.23 21.42 -6.05
N VAL A 133 9.32 20.09 -6.24
CA VAL A 133 10.24 19.40 -7.14
C VAL A 133 9.51 18.31 -7.89
N PRO A 134 10.03 17.82 -9.04
CA PRO A 134 9.41 16.72 -9.78
C PRO A 134 9.18 15.46 -8.92
N LEU A 135 8.06 14.79 -9.16
CA LEU A 135 7.71 13.49 -8.58
C LEU A 135 8.06 12.37 -9.57
N ALA A 136 8.62 11.26 -9.05
CA ALA A 136 8.67 10.00 -9.77
C ALA A 136 7.99 8.89 -8.96
N LEU A 137 7.41 7.90 -9.64
CA LEU A 137 6.66 6.83 -9.02
C LEU A 137 7.26 5.47 -9.32
N GLU A 138 7.33 4.66 -8.28
CA GLU A 138 7.93 3.34 -8.31
C GLU A 138 6.90 2.24 -8.54
N ASN A 139 7.23 1.29 -9.44
CA ASN A 139 6.56 0.01 -9.52
C ASN A 139 6.88 -0.83 -8.28
N ILE A 140 5.92 -1.62 -7.79
CA ILE A 140 6.10 -2.38 -6.55
C ILE A 140 6.13 -3.89 -6.76
N ALA A 141 6.78 -4.58 -5.83
CA ALA A 141 6.68 -6.02 -5.66
C ALA A 141 5.25 -6.42 -5.24
N ALA A 142 4.70 -7.44 -5.90
CA ALA A 142 3.36 -7.93 -5.59
C ALA A 142 3.35 -9.44 -5.37
N LEU A 143 2.74 -9.88 -4.27
CA LEU A 143 2.60 -11.28 -3.95
C LEU A 143 1.34 -11.90 -4.56
N PHE A 144 0.34 -11.08 -4.87
CA PHE A 144 -0.95 -11.50 -5.42
C PHE A 144 -1.39 -10.57 -6.54
N SER A 145 -2.33 -11.05 -7.38
CA SER A 145 -3.02 -10.24 -8.39
C SER A 145 -4.41 -9.88 -7.91
N TRP A 146 -4.91 -8.73 -8.33
CA TRP A 146 -6.30 -8.37 -8.14
C TRP A 146 -7.19 -9.14 -9.11
N PRO A 147 -8.39 -9.57 -8.69
CA PRO A 147 -9.36 -10.10 -9.64
C PRO A 147 -9.84 -9.00 -10.59
N GLY A 148 -10.03 -9.36 -11.86
CA GLY A 148 -10.57 -8.42 -12.85
C GLY A 148 -9.60 -7.33 -13.30
N GLU A 149 -8.28 -7.54 -13.21
CA GLU A 149 -7.30 -6.64 -13.83
C GLU A 149 -7.56 -6.50 -15.35
N GLU A 150 -7.55 -5.27 -15.83
CA GLU A 150 -7.89 -4.90 -17.22
C GLU A 150 -6.65 -4.57 -18.06
N MET A 151 -5.49 -4.38 -17.41
CA MET A 151 -4.24 -3.94 -18.01
C MET A 151 -3.06 -4.76 -17.49
N THR A 152 -2.04 -4.93 -18.34
CA THR A 152 -0.71 -5.37 -17.88
C THR A 152 -0.04 -4.24 -17.09
N GLU A 153 1.03 -4.55 -16.34
CA GLU A 153 1.80 -3.53 -15.63
C GLU A 153 2.37 -2.48 -16.59
N GLY A 154 2.94 -2.92 -17.70
CA GLY A 154 3.47 -2.00 -18.70
C GLY A 154 2.41 -1.07 -19.29
N GLN A 155 1.19 -1.57 -19.58
CA GLN A 155 0.09 -0.74 -20.05
C GLN A 155 -0.36 0.27 -18.99
N PHE A 156 -0.47 -0.17 -17.73
CA PHE A 156 -0.87 0.68 -16.61
C PHE A 156 0.11 1.83 -16.39
N LEU A 157 1.42 1.54 -16.36
CA LEU A 157 2.47 2.53 -16.20
C LEU A 157 2.55 3.50 -17.39
N THR A 158 2.37 2.98 -18.61
CA THR A 158 2.37 3.81 -19.82
C THR A 158 1.21 4.81 -19.82
N GLU A 159 -0.02 4.34 -19.58
CA GLU A 159 -1.19 5.23 -19.49
C GLU A 159 -1.06 6.23 -18.34
N LEU A 160 -0.47 5.83 -17.20
CA LEU A 160 -0.21 6.73 -16.08
C LEU A 160 0.71 7.89 -16.50
N VAL A 161 1.82 7.59 -17.16
CA VAL A 161 2.77 8.61 -17.64
C VAL A 161 2.13 9.49 -18.71
N GLU A 162 1.46 8.90 -19.70
CA GLU A 162 0.79 9.65 -20.76
C GLU A 162 -0.25 10.64 -20.22
N ARG A 163 -0.96 10.26 -19.17
CA ARG A 163 -2.04 11.07 -18.58
C ARG A 163 -1.57 12.12 -17.58
N THR A 164 -0.44 11.91 -16.92
CA THR A 164 0.00 12.79 -15.81
C THR A 164 1.34 13.46 -16.07
N GLY A 165 2.14 12.95 -17.00
CA GLY A 165 3.52 13.40 -17.19
C GLY A 165 4.45 13.02 -16.01
N VAL A 166 4.01 12.17 -15.08
CA VAL A 166 4.81 11.74 -13.95
C VAL A 166 6.02 10.92 -14.43
N ARG A 167 7.13 11.02 -13.72
CA ARG A 167 8.30 10.19 -14.01
C ARG A 167 8.16 8.82 -13.38
N LEU A 168 8.94 7.87 -13.89
CA LEU A 168 9.01 6.53 -13.34
C LEU A 168 10.33 6.31 -12.59
N LEU A 169 10.26 5.70 -11.44
CA LEU A 169 11.32 4.96 -10.80
C LEU A 169 11.04 3.48 -11.09
N VAL A 170 11.97 2.80 -11.73
CA VAL A 170 11.83 1.37 -12.03
C VAL A 170 12.73 0.57 -11.11
N ASP A 171 12.12 -0.22 -10.24
CA ASP A 171 12.84 -1.24 -9.49
C ASP A 171 12.84 -2.56 -10.28
N VAL A 172 14.03 -2.97 -10.74
CA VAL A 172 14.20 -4.21 -11.51
C VAL A 172 14.14 -5.45 -10.62
N ALA A 173 14.37 -5.32 -9.29
CA ALA A 173 14.14 -6.42 -8.34
C ALA A 173 12.64 -6.68 -8.17
N ASN A 174 11.79 -5.63 -8.21
CA ASN A 174 10.35 -5.76 -8.22
C ASN A 174 9.84 -6.44 -9.50
N LEU A 175 10.45 -6.17 -10.66
CA LEU A 175 10.14 -6.91 -11.89
C LEU A 175 10.48 -8.40 -11.74
N HIS A 176 11.62 -8.74 -11.15
CA HIS A 176 11.97 -10.13 -10.84
C HIS A 176 11.00 -10.77 -9.86
N THR A 177 10.65 -10.04 -8.79
CA THR A 177 9.67 -10.48 -7.78
C THR A 177 8.31 -10.80 -8.44
N ASN A 178 7.84 -9.93 -9.32
CA ASN A 178 6.56 -10.12 -10.02
C ASN A 178 6.64 -11.26 -11.04
N ARG A 179 7.80 -11.49 -11.66
CA ARG A 179 8.02 -12.68 -12.50
C ARG A 179 7.84 -13.96 -11.69
N VAL A 180 8.49 -14.09 -10.53
CA VAL A 180 8.41 -15.31 -9.70
C VAL A 180 7.02 -15.46 -9.09
N ASN A 181 6.46 -14.39 -8.56
CA ASN A 181 5.22 -14.44 -7.80
C ASN A 181 3.97 -14.43 -8.68
N ARG A 182 3.98 -13.77 -9.83
CA ARG A 182 2.82 -13.52 -10.68
C ARG A 182 2.96 -14.09 -12.08
N GLY A 183 4.15 -14.54 -12.48
CA GLY A 183 4.43 -15.03 -13.82
C GLY A 183 4.50 -13.93 -14.88
N GLU A 184 4.76 -12.68 -14.47
CA GLU A 184 4.90 -11.55 -15.38
C GLU A 184 6.25 -11.59 -16.10
N ASP A 185 6.26 -11.16 -17.36
CA ASP A 185 7.50 -11.09 -18.15
C ASP A 185 8.14 -9.71 -18.00
N PRO A 186 9.32 -9.60 -17.32
CA PRO A 186 10.03 -8.34 -17.16
C PRO A 186 10.39 -7.66 -18.50
N ALA A 187 10.75 -8.45 -19.52
CA ALA A 187 11.10 -7.90 -20.84
C ALA A 187 9.87 -7.24 -21.48
N ALA A 188 8.70 -7.87 -21.39
CA ALA A 188 7.45 -7.29 -21.91
C ALA A 188 7.06 -5.98 -21.16
N VAL A 189 7.33 -5.90 -19.86
CA VAL A 189 7.13 -4.66 -19.09
C VAL A 189 8.09 -3.57 -19.58
N LEU A 190 9.39 -3.87 -19.68
CA LEU A 190 10.41 -2.93 -20.16
C LEU A 190 10.18 -2.47 -21.61
N ASP A 191 9.59 -3.32 -22.45
CA ASP A 191 9.23 -2.96 -23.83
C ASP A 191 8.00 -2.05 -23.90
N ALA A 192 7.12 -2.11 -22.91
CA ALA A 192 5.86 -1.37 -22.89
C ALA A 192 5.98 0.02 -22.24
N ILE A 193 6.82 0.17 -21.20
CA ILE A 193 6.91 1.43 -20.45
C ILE A 193 7.61 2.53 -21.23
N PRO A 194 7.23 3.82 -21.04
CA PRO A 194 7.89 4.96 -21.68
C PRO A 194 9.23 5.25 -20.98
N LEU A 195 10.31 4.63 -21.46
CA LEU A 195 11.65 4.74 -20.85
C LEU A 195 12.19 6.18 -20.83
N GLU A 196 11.69 7.08 -21.67
CA GLU A 196 11.99 8.51 -21.64
C GLU A 196 11.49 9.21 -20.38
N ALA A 197 10.49 8.63 -19.70
CA ALA A 197 10.01 9.10 -18.41
C ALA A 197 10.83 8.58 -17.22
N LEU A 198 11.79 7.68 -17.45
CA LEU A 198 12.61 7.09 -16.39
C LEU A 198 13.40 8.16 -15.63
N ALA A 199 13.23 8.20 -14.32
CA ALA A 199 13.99 9.04 -13.41
C ALA A 199 15.32 8.37 -13.00
N TYR A 200 15.23 7.19 -12.43
CA TYR A 200 16.36 6.33 -12.07
C TYR A 200 15.87 4.90 -11.79
N VAL A 201 16.78 4.02 -11.40
CA VAL A 201 16.52 2.58 -11.24
C VAL A 201 16.91 2.15 -9.84
N HIS A 202 16.06 1.34 -9.18
CA HIS A 202 16.42 0.58 -7.99
C HIS A 202 16.87 -0.83 -8.33
N VAL A 203 17.82 -1.33 -7.55
CA VAL A 203 18.25 -2.72 -7.51
C VAL A 203 18.35 -3.17 -6.05
N ALA A 204 17.77 -4.32 -5.75
CA ALA A 204 17.73 -4.89 -4.41
C ALA A 204 17.90 -6.41 -4.45
N GLY A 205 18.21 -7.00 -3.29
CA GLY A 205 18.25 -8.43 -3.12
C GLY A 205 17.08 -8.95 -2.28
N GLY A 206 16.54 -10.09 -2.70
CA GLY A 206 15.47 -10.80 -2.00
C GLY A 206 15.81 -12.25 -1.76
N VAL A 207 14.85 -13.04 -1.28
CA VAL A 207 15.02 -14.46 -1.00
C VAL A 207 13.78 -15.25 -1.41
N GLU A 208 14.01 -16.39 -2.06
CA GLU A 208 12.95 -17.34 -2.37
C GLU A 208 12.71 -18.28 -1.19
N ARG A 209 11.46 -18.41 -0.76
CA ARG A 209 11.03 -19.36 0.28
C ARG A 209 9.69 -19.99 -0.12
N ALA A 210 9.68 -21.31 -0.18
CA ALA A 210 8.49 -22.08 -0.52
C ALA A 210 7.81 -21.67 -1.85
N GLY A 211 8.60 -21.37 -2.89
CA GLY A 211 8.11 -20.96 -4.21
C GLY A 211 7.55 -19.54 -4.26
N VAL A 212 7.88 -18.72 -3.27
CA VAL A 212 7.53 -17.29 -3.20
C VAL A 212 8.81 -16.50 -3.06
N TRP A 213 9.00 -15.51 -3.92
CA TRP A 213 10.07 -14.54 -3.76
C TRP A 213 9.63 -13.46 -2.78
N HIS A 214 10.42 -13.28 -1.73
CA HIS A 214 10.25 -12.22 -0.74
C HIS A 214 11.22 -11.10 -1.06
N ASP A 215 10.69 -9.95 -1.39
CA ASP A 215 11.42 -8.72 -1.60
C ASP A 215 11.78 -8.13 -0.24
N THR A 216 12.98 -8.47 0.24
CA THR A 216 13.39 -8.18 1.62
C THR A 216 14.37 -7.04 1.74
N HIS A 217 15.07 -6.70 0.66
CA HIS A 217 16.20 -5.75 0.63
C HIS A 217 17.26 -6.05 1.71
N ALA A 218 17.31 -7.31 2.15
CA ALA A 218 18.20 -7.79 3.20
C ALA A 218 19.27 -8.76 2.70
N HIS A 219 19.30 -9.04 1.39
CA HIS A 219 20.18 -10.00 0.76
C HIS A 219 21.00 -9.34 -0.35
N PRO A 220 22.13 -9.94 -0.75
CA PRO A 220 22.90 -9.46 -1.91
C PRO A 220 22.04 -9.45 -3.19
N VAL A 221 22.30 -8.48 -4.07
CA VAL A 221 21.65 -8.39 -5.38
C VAL A 221 21.96 -9.65 -6.19
N PRO A 222 20.97 -10.47 -6.57
CA PRO A 222 21.24 -11.70 -7.31
C PRO A 222 21.56 -11.42 -8.77
N PRO A 223 22.32 -12.30 -9.45
CA PRO A 223 22.70 -12.13 -10.85
C PRO A 223 21.54 -11.82 -11.78
N VAL A 224 20.39 -12.47 -11.57
CA VAL A 224 19.19 -12.26 -12.40
C VAL A 224 18.66 -10.82 -12.34
N VAL A 225 18.81 -10.12 -11.23
CA VAL A 225 18.43 -8.70 -11.08
C VAL A 225 19.47 -7.81 -11.80
N LEU A 226 20.77 -8.15 -11.71
CA LEU A 226 21.82 -7.46 -12.46
C LEU A 226 21.66 -7.66 -13.98
N ASP A 227 21.21 -8.82 -14.43
CA ASP A 227 20.90 -9.09 -15.84
C ASP A 227 19.72 -8.21 -16.32
N LEU A 228 18.68 -8.05 -15.50
CA LEU A 228 17.55 -7.15 -15.79
C LEU A 228 17.98 -5.68 -15.83
N LEU A 229 18.91 -5.28 -14.95
CA LEU A 229 19.50 -3.95 -15.00
C LEU A 229 20.25 -3.73 -16.32
N ALA A 230 21.09 -4.70 -16.75
CA ALA A 230 21.80 -4.64 -18.01
C ALA A 230 20.83 -4.61 -19.21
N GLU A 231 19.74 -5.35 -19.13
CA GLU A 231 18.69 -5.36 -20.15
C GLU A 231 17.98 -4.00 -20.24
N LEU A 232 17.60 -3.39 -19.11
CA LEU A 232 17.05 -2.02 -19.08
C LEU A 232 18.06 -1.03 -19.64
N ARG A 233 19.34 -1.15 -19.24
CA ARG A 233 20.42 -0.27 -19.70
C ARG A 233 20.66 -0.38 -21.21
N SER A 234 20.39 -1.55 -21.81
CA SER A 234 20.49 -1.72 -23.26
C SER A 234 19.44 -0.90 -24.05
N ARG A 235 18.34 -0.54 -23.40
CA ARG A 235 17.23 0.24 -23.98
C ARG A 235 17.36 1.75 -23.73
N VAL A 236 17.84 2.12 -22.54
CA VAL A 236 17.93 3.53 -22.13
C VAL A 236 19.12 3.73 -21.18
N GLU A 237 19.69 4.93 -21.18
CA GLU A 237 20.65 5.36 -20.18
C GLU A 237 19.90 5.94 -18.98
N PRO A 238 19.82 5.25 -17.82
CA PRO A 238 19.15 5.80 -16.63
C PRO A 238 19.99 6.96 -16.08
N ALA A 239 19.31 7.98 -15.53
CA ALA A 239 20.02 9.09 -14.88
C ALA A 239 20.76 8.63 -13.62
N GLY A 240 20.30 7.57 -12.97
CA GLY A 240 20.94 6.96 -11.80
C GLY A 240 20.53 5.52 -11.60
N VAL A 241 21.33 4.78 -10.83
CA VAL A 241 21.01 3.44 -10.31
C VAL A 241 21.31 3.42 -8.82
N LEU A 242 20.40 2.92 -8.02
CA LEU A 242 20.52 2.86 -6.57
C LEU A 242 20.56 1.41 -6.08
N LEU A 243 21.52 1.09 -5.22
CA LEU A 243 21.50 -0.11 -4.39
C LEU A 243 20.60 0.12 -3.18
N GLU A 244 19.54 -0.66 -3.04
CA GLU A 244 18.67 -0.60 -1.87
C GLU A 244 18.95 -1.77 -0.90
N ARG A 245 19.31 -1.42 0.35
CA ARG A 245 19.52 -2.33 1.46
C ARG A 245 18.82 -1.77 2.69
N ASP A 246 17.88 -2.54 3.25
CA ASP A 246 16.99 -2.09 4.32
C ASP A 246 17.16 -2.82 5.64
N ASP A 247 17.75 -4.02 5.60
CA ASP A 247 17.98 -4.85 6.79
C ASP A 247 19.19 -5.77 6.55
N ASP A 248 19.64 -6.45 7.61
CA ASP A 248 20.78 -7.39 7.57
C ASP A 248 21.99 -6.79 6.85
N PHE A 249 22.41 -5.60 7.31
CA PHE A 249 23.43 -4.80 6.65
C PHE A 249 24.79 -5.52 6.69
N PRO A 250 25.40 -5.77 5.54
CA PRO A 250 26.69 -6.43 5.45
C PRO A 250 27.84 -5.48 5.78
N PRO A 251 29.06 -6.00 5.96
CA PRO A 251 30.26 -5.18 6.06
C PRO A 251 30.47 -4.27 4.85
N GLU A 252 31.14 -3.13 5.05
CA GLU A 252 31.42 -2.12 4.02
C GLU A 252 32.01 -2.70 2.72
N ALA A 253 32.92 -3.67 2.83
CA ALA A 253 33.55 -4.31 1.68
C ALA A 253 32.54 -5.06 0.79
N GLU A 254 31.48 -5.63 1.37
CA GLU A 254 30.42 -6.29 0.61
C GLU A 254 29.52 -5.27 -0.07
N LEU A 255 29.18 -4.15 0.61
CA LEU A 255 28.45 -3.04 -0.01
C LEU A 255 29.24 -2.46 -1.20
N ALA A 256 30.56 -2.27 -1.05
CA ALA A 256 31.43 -1.83 -2.14
C ALA A 256 31.44 -2.83 -3.30
N GLY A 257 31.43 -4.13 -3.00
CA GLY A 257 31.35 -5.20 -4.00
C GLY A 257 30.02 -5.17 -4.78
N GLU A 258 28.89 -4.98 -4.10
CA GLU A 258 27.57 -4.86 -4.75
C GLU A 258 27.52 -3.61 -5.66
N LEU A 259 28.02 -2.46 -5.19
CA LEU A 259 28.12 -1.24 -6.01
C LEU A 259 29.02 -1.44 -7.22
N ALA A 260 30.12 -2.18 -7.08
CA ALA A 260 30.99 -2.52 -8.21
C ALA A 260 30.28 -3.43 -9.23
N ALA A 261 29.51 -4.42 -8.77
CA ALA A 261 28.72 -5.29 -9.64
C ALA A 261 27.63 -4.50 -10.39
N ILE A 262 26.96 -3.55 -9.73
CA ILE A 262 26.00 -2.63 -10.37
C ILE A 262 26.69 -1.80 -11.46
N ARG A 263 27.84 -1.20 -11.16
CA ARG A 263 28.61 -0.44 -12.16
C ARG A 263 29.01 -1.31 -13.35
N ALA A 264 29.40 -2.55 -13.10
CA ALA A 264 29.74 -3.50 -14.17
C ALA A 264 28.51 -3.82 -15.04
N ALA A 265 27.33 -4.06 -14.44
CA ALA A 265 26.08 -4.30 -15.17
C ALA A 265 25.67 -3.08 -16.02
N VAL A 266 25.78 -1.87 -15.46
CA VAL A 266 25.53 -0.61 -16.20
C VAL A 266 26.49 -0.43 -17.36
N ALA A 267 27.77 -0.78 -17.19
CA ALA A 267 28.78 -0.68 -18.25
C ALA A 267 28.58 -1.73 -19.34
N ALA A 268 28.12 -2.93 -18.99
CA ALA A 268 27.88 -4.02 -19.93
C ALA A 268 26.65 -3.75 -20.84
N GLY A 269 25.64 -3.06 -20.33
CA GLY A 269 24.47 -2.66 -21.09
C GLY A 269 24.81 -1.51 -22.04
N ARG A 270 25.02 -1.79 -23.31
CA ARG A 270 25.14 -0.72 -24.34
C ARG A 270 23.74 -0.30 -24.76
N PRO A 271 23.42 1.02 -24.81
CA PRO A 271 22.16 1.45 -25.38
C PRO A 271 22.13 0.97 -26.84
N ALA A 272 21.09 0.25 -27.21
CA ALA A 272 20.78 0.03 -28.60
C ALA A 272 20.60 1.41 -29.26
N PRO A 273 21.07 1.63 -30.50
CA PRO A 273 20.81 2.87 -31.21
C PRO A 273 19.28 3.08 -31.18
N VAL A 274 18.85 4.20 -30.59
CA VAL A 274 17.42 4.56 -30.49
C VAL A 274 16.85 4.51 -31.89
N ARG A 275 16.19 3.42 -32.25
CA ARG A 275 15.26 3.44 -33.38
C ARG A 275 14.13 4.36 -32.90
N ALA A 276 14.17 5.61 -33.39
CA ALA A 276 13.04 6.51 -33.24
C ALA A 276 11.79 5.68 -33.56
N ARG A 277 10.99 5.38 -32.55
CA ARG A 277 9.68 4.73 -32.75
C ARG A 277 8.93 5.72 -33.61
N ALA A 278 8.88 5.46 -34.92
CA ALA A 278 8.02 6.21 -35.78
C ALA A 278 6.63 6.12 -35.15
N LEU A 279 6.13 7.26 -34.68
CA LEU A 279 4.75 7.36 -34.19
C LEU A 279 3.90 6.72 -35.27
N ARG A 280 3.36 5.55 -34.98
CA ARG A 280 2.43 4.88 -35.86
C ARG A 280 1.28 5.86 -36.02
N PRO A 281 0.97 6.35 -37.25
CA PRO A 281 -0.14 7.26 -37.41
C PRO A 281 -1.37 6.59 -36.80
N LEU A 282 -2.09 7.31 -35.95
CA LEU A 282 -3.37 6.86 -35.44
C LEU A 282 -4.18 6.39 -36.67
N PRO A 283 -4.79 5.20 -36.67
CA PRO A 283 -5.66 4.80 -37.73
C PRO A 283 -6.72 5.91 -37.89
N GLY A 284 -6.78 6.49 -39.07
CA GLY A 284 -7.81 7.48 -39.39
C GLY A 284 -9.19 6.93 -39.03
N PRO A 285 -10.17 7.79 -38.74
CA PRO A 285 -11.50 7.33 -38.40
C PRO A 285 -11.97 6.33 -39.44
N ALA A 286 -12.40 5.14 -38.97
CA ALA A 286 -12.96 4.13 -39.85
C ALA A 286 -14.07 4.74 -40.71
N PRO A 287 -14.11 4.47 -42.01
CA PRO A 287 -15.20 4.97 -42.85
C PRO A 287 -16.52 4.49 -42.25
N LEU A 288 -17.46 5.43 -42.10
CA LEU A 288 -18.80 5.14 -41.63
C LEU A 288 -19.42 4.03 -42.49
N PRO A 289 -20.06 3.01 -41.90
CA PRO A 289 -20.70 1.96 -42.67
C PRO A 289 -21.75 2.56 -43.57
N VAL A 290 -21.65 2.25 -44.87
CA VAL A 290 -22.65 2.62 -45.87
C VAL A 290 -23.98 1.98 -45.45
N PRO A 291 -25.09 2.72 -45.38
CA PRO A 291 -26.38 2.15 -45.00
C PRO A 291 -26.76 1.05 -46.00
N LEU A 292 -27.02 -0.14 -45.50
CA LEU A 292 -27.60 -1.22 -46.29
C LEU A 292 -29.01 -0.82 -46.74
N PRO A 293 -29.41 -1.12 -47.99
CA PRO A 293 -30.76 -0.85 -48.44
C PRO A 293 -31.77 -1.65 -47.61
N ALA A 294 -32.85 -0.98 -47.23
CA ALA A 294 -33.93 -1.55 -46.42
C ALA A 294 -34.50 -2.82 -47.07
N PRO A 295 -34.75 -3.89 -46.28
CA PRO A 295 -35.40 -5.08 -46.82
C PRO A 295 -36.86 -4.75 -47.21
N ARG A 296 -37.23 -5.18 -48.43
CA ARG A 296 -38.59 -5.11 -48.95
C ARG A 296 -39.55 -5.85 -48.03
N ALA A 297 -40.62 -5.20 -47.62
CA ALA A 297 -41.69 -5.76 -46.81
C ALA A 297 -42.28 -7.03 -47.45
N ALA A 298 -42.16 -8.16 -46.78
CA ALA A 298 -42.91 -9.37 -47.09
C ALA A 298 -44.29 -9.26 -46.42
N ARG A 299 -45.30 -9.57 -47.23
CA ARG A 299 -46.73 -9.55 -46.86
C ARG A 299 -46.98 -10.48 -45.65
N ALA A 300 -47.72 -9.96 -44.69
CA ALA A 300 -48.21 -10.69 -43.52
C ALA A 300 -49.15 -11.85 -43.88
N ALA A 301 -48.86 -13.03 -43.37
CA ALA A 301 -49.83 -14.12 -43.24
C ALA A 301 -50.43 -14.06 -41.83
N GLY A 302 -51.72 -14.22 -41.74
CA GLY A 302 -52.50 -14.04 -40.52
C GLY A 302 -52.25 -15.10 -39.41
N PRO A 303 -52.73 -14.85 -38.20
CA PRO A 303 -52.40 -15.66 -37.03
C PRO A 303 -53.22 -16.94 -36.96
N GLN A 304 -52.56 -18.05 -36.61
CA GLN A 304 -53.20 -19.30 -36.20
C GLN A 304 -53.46 -19.33 -34.69
N PRO A 305 -54.52 -19.99 -34.22
CA PRO A 305 -54.91 -20.00 -32.80
C PRO A 305 -54.09 -20.99 -31.96
N VAL A 306 -53.78 -20.57 -30.74
CA VAL A 306 -53.07 -21.37 -29.70
C VAL A 306 -54.11 -22.10 -28.83
N PRO A 307 -53.94 -23.40 -28.54
CA PRO A 307 -54.81 -24.13 -27.59
C PRO A 307 -54.51 -23.75 -26.14
N GLY A 308 -55.57 -23.65 -25.36
CA GLY A 308 -55.54 -23.28 -23.92
C GLY A 308 -55.04 -24.37 -23.00
N PRO A 309 -54.68 -24.02 -21.74
CA PRO A 309 -54.14 -24.94 -20.77
C PRO A 309 -55.21 -25.70 -20.01
N GLU A 310 -55.03 -27.00 -19.88
CA GLU A 310 -55.78 -27.87 -18.96
C GLU A 310 -55.37 -27.70 -17.51
N ALA A 311 -56.36 -27.67 -16.64
CA ALA A 311 -56.22 -27.60 -15.19
C ALA A 311 -55.88 -28.98 -14.60
N VAL A 312 -54.97 -29.03 -13.66
CA VAL A 312 -54.84 -30.14 -12.71
C VAL A 312 -54.92 -29.60 -11.28
N ALA A 313 -55.88 -30.17 -10.54
CA ALA A 313 -56.21 -29.82 -9.21
C ALA A 313 -55.42 -30.65 -8.16
N GLY A 314 -55.15 -30.06 -7.03
CA GLY A 314 -55.41 -30.67 -5.75
C GLY A 314 -54.27 -31.23 -4.91
N ALA A 315 -54.23 -30.74 -3.71
CA ALA A 315 -53.86 -31.29 -2.40
C ALA A 315 -52.65 -30.57 -1.78
N GLY A 316 -52.64 -30.06 -0.58
CA GLY A 316 -53.36 -30.28 0.65
C GLY A 316 -52.57 -29.55 1.74
N LEU A 317 -53.28 -28.81 2.59
CA LEU A 317 -52.77 -27.96 3.70
C LEU A 317 -52.32 -28.77 4.93
N GLY A 318 -51.23 -28.36 5.57
CA GLY A 318 -50.91 -28.73 6.96
C GLY A 318 -50.34 -27.52 7.73
N PRO A 319 -50.48 -27.42 9.05
CA PRO A 319 -50.70 -26.14 9.71
C PRO A 319 -49.47 -25.44 10.27
N VAL A 320 -49.64 -24.13 10.43
CA VAL A 320 -48.74 -23.12 10.96
C VAL A 320 -48.57 -23.24 12.47
N ALA A 321 -47.35 -23.08 13.00
CA ALA A 321 -47.08 -22.89 14.42
C ALA A 321 -46.76 -21.41 14.71
N GLU A 322 -47.39 -20.89 15.76
CA GLU A 322 -47.26 -19.50 16.24
C GLU A 322 -45.99 -19.26 17.05
N PRO A 323 -45.51 -18.00 17.16
CA PRO A 323 -44.31 -17.63 17.91
C PRO A 323 -44.57 -17.28 19.37
N VAL A 324 -43.61 -17.64 20.23
CA VAL A 324 -43.59 -17.37 21.68
C VAL A 324 -42.92 -15.99 21.95
N PRO A 325 -43.45 -15.18 22.90
CA PRO A 325 -42.90 -13.86 23.20
C PRO A 325 -41.77 -13.88 24.23
N ALA A 326 -40.87 -12.89 24.11
CA ALA A 326 -39.75 -12.64 25.04
C ALA A 326 -40.23 -11.84 26.29
N PRO A 327 -39.55 -12.01 27.46
CA PRO A 327 -39.92 -11.30 28.69
C PRO A 327 -39.27 -9.92 28.81
N GLY A 328 -40.00 -9.01 29.45
CA GLY A 328 -39.72 -7.60 29.60
C GLY A 328 -38.63 -7.24 30.63
N ALA A 329 -38.05 -6.07 30.47
CA ALA A 329 -37.19 -5.39 31.42
C ALA A 329 -37.95 -4.23 32.09
N ALA A 330 -37.84 -4.13 33.41
CA ALA A 330 -38.38 -3.05 34.23
C ALA A 330 -37.33 -1.94 34.49
N PRO A 331 -37.75 -0.70 34.83
CA PRO A 331 -36.90 0.47 34.86
C PRO A 331 -36.32 0.76 36.25
N VAL A 332 -35.17 1.43 36.29
CA VAL A 332 -34.65 2.04 37.53
C VAL A 332 -34.53 3.56 37.33
N SER A 333 -35.18 4.29 38.23
CA SER A 333 -35.23 5.74 38.32
C SER A 333 -34.14 6.28 39.25
N GLY A 334 -33.72 7.53 38.99
CA GLY A 334 -33.46 8.50 40.06
C GLY A 334 -32.06 9.04 40.18
N ALA A 335 -31.83 10.29 39.86
CA ALA A 335 -31.57 11.47 40.66
C ALA A 335 -30.66 12.51 39.97
N THR A 336 -31.17 13.69 39.76
CA THR A 336 -30.53 14.98 39.56
C THR A 336 -30.38 15.69 40.94
N PRO A 337 -29.72 16.90 41.13
CA PRO A 337 -29.09 17.87 40.21
C PRO A 337 -27.80 18.56 40.73
N ALA A 338 -27.14 19.40 39.95
CA ALA A 338 -26.86 20.81 40.21
C ALA A 338 -25.98 21.51 39.17
N ALA A 339 -26.40 22.59 38.83
CA ALA A 339 -26.15 23.84 38.10
C ALA A 339 -24.70 24.34 37.93
N GLY A 340 -24.48 25.01 36.76
CA GLY A 340 -23.35 25.94 36.51
C GLY A 340 -23.25 26.38 35.05
N ALA A 341 -23.82 27.51 34.77
CA ALA A 341 -23.84 28.51 33.69
C ALA A 341 -22.89 28.45 32.48
N GLU A 342 -23.48 28.65 31.37
CA GLU A 342 -23.30 29.08 29.97
C GLU A 342 -22.11 30.01 29.61
N PRO A 343 -21.74 30.21 28.27
CA PRO A 343 -22.67 30.53 27.19
C PRO A 343 -22.42 29.83 25.81
N GLY A 344 -23.36 29.64 25.12
CA GLY A 344 -24.08 29.58 23.93
C GLY A 344 -23.35 29.70 22.56
N PHE A 345 -23.52 28.63 21.75
CA PHE A 345 -23.63 28.74 20.29
C PHE A 345 -24.74 27.78 19.85
N GLY A 346 -25.71 28.31 19.11
CA GLY A 346 -26.90 27.58 18.71
C GLY A 346 -26.65 26.51 17.66
N PRO A 347 -27.47 25.44 17.63
CA PRO A 347 -27.35 24.37 16.66
C PRO A 347 -28.10 24.72 15.36
N GLN A 348 -27.41 24.55 14.22
CA GLN A 348 -28.07 24.47 12.92
C GLN A 348 -28.80 23.12 12.82
N ALA A 349 -30.04 23.18 12.36
CA ALA A 349 -30.93 22.05 12.20
C ALA A 349 -30.40 21.08 11.14
N VAL A 350 -30.19 19.82 11.56
CA VAL A 350 -29.96 18.68 10.65
C VAL A 350 -31.31 18.14 10.25
N ALA A 351 -31.62 18.16 8.95
CA ALA A 351 -32.82 17.56 8.38
C ALA A 351 -32.83 16.03 8.60
N GLY A 352 -33.94 15.50 9.11
CA GLY A 352 -34.14 14.09 9.36
C GLY A 352 -34.21 13.25 8.08
N PRO A 353 -33.99 11.93 8.16
CA PRO A 353 -33.97 11.04 7.00
C PRO A 353 -35.37 10.87 6.42
N GLN A 354 -35.50 11.12 5.10
CA GLN A 354 -36.69 10.82 4.32
C GLN A 354 -36.87 9.29 4.20
N ALA A 355 -38.09 8.85 4.33
CA ALA A 355 -38.48 7.46 4.24
C ALA A 355 -38.11 6.82 2.91
N VAL A 356 -37.33 5.73 2.98
CA VAL A 356 -37.00 4.90 1.81
C VAL A 356 -38.22 4.03 1.50
N ALA A 357 -38.79 4.23 0.32
CA ALA A 357 -39.85 3.38 -0.23
C ALA A 357 -39.31 1.94 -0.45
N ARG A 358 -40.05 0.95 0.06
CA ARG A 358 -39.77 -0.47 -0.16
C ARG A 358 -39.95 -0.80 -1.64
N ALA A 359 -38.86 -1.18 -2.33
CA ALA A 359 -38.92 -1.76 -3.65
C ALA A 359 -39.24 -3.26 -3.57
N ASN A 360 -40.13 -3.73 -4.42
CA ASN A 360 -40.48 -5.15 -4.61
C ASN A 360 -39.26 -5.94 -5.13
N PRO A 361 -39.11 -7.24 -4.81
CA PRO A 361 -38.04 -8.05 -5.37
C PRO A 361 -38.27 -8.30 -6.86
N ALA A 362 -37.41 -7.74 -7.70
CA ALA A 362 -37.33 -8.04 -9.12
C ALA A 362 -36.64 -9.42 -9.33
N GLY A 363 -37.09 -10.16 -10.35
CA GLY A 363 -36.49 -11.43 -10.75
C GLY A 363 -35.04 -11.31 -11.22
N PRO A 364 -34.39 -12.39 -11.68
CA PRO A 364 -32.95 -12.41 -11.94
C PRO A 364 -32.55 -11.30 -12.90
N GLU A 365 -31.77 -10.35 -12.41
CA GLU A 365 -31.23 -9.24 -13.19
C GLU A 365 -30.32 -9.78 -14.31
N ALA A 366 -30.62 -9.37 -15.54
CA ALA A 366 -29.75 -9.62 -16.67
C ALA A 366 -28.39 -8.93 -16.43
N VAL A 367 -27.30 -9.69 -16.60
CA VAL A 367 -25.94 -9.15 -16.55
C VAL A 367 -25.86 -7.99 -17.55
N PRO A 368 -25.54 -6.77 -17.14
CA PRO A 368 -25.50 -5.62 -18.03
C PRO A 368 -24.43 -5.83 -19.11
N GLY A 369 -24.81 -5.60 -20.38
CA GLY A 369 -23.87 -5.69 -21.50
C GLY A 369 -22.76 -4.64 -21.42
N PRO A 370 -21.66 -4.81 -22.17
CA PRO A 370 -20.49 -3.94 -22.11
C PRO A 370 -20.79 -2.45 -22.34
N GLU A 371 -21.80 -2.12 -23.12
CA GLU A 371 -22.25 -0.73 -23.35
C GLU A 371 -22.95 -0.13 -22.12
N ALA A 372 -23.75 -0.93 -21.39
CA ALA A 372 -24.38 -0.48 -20.15
C ALA A 372 -23.34 -0.27 -19.02
N VAL A 373 -22.29 -1.09 -18.98
CA VAL A 373 -21.16 -0.93 -18.06
C VAL A 373 -20.34 0.33 -18.41
N ALA A 374 -20.11 0.60 -19.70
CA ALA A 374 -19.45 1.82 -20.17
C ALA A 374 -20.28 3.09 -19.88
N ALA A 375 -21.59 3.03 -20.06
CA ALA A 375 -22.50 4.13 -19.73
C ALA A 375 -22.58 4.38 -18.21
N ALA A 376 -22.63 3.34 -17.37
CA ALA A 376 -22.60 3.47 -15.93
C ALA A 376 -21.26 4.06 -15.41
N ARG A 377 -20.14 3.76 -16.08
CA ARG A 377 -18.83 4.40 -15.82
C ARG A 377 -18.83 5.88 -16.15
N ALA A 378 -19.48 6.30 -17.23
CA ALA A 378 -19.57 7.70 -17.65
C ALA A 378 -20.39 8.56 -16.67
N PHE A 379 -21.37 7.98 -15.97
CA PHE A 379 -22.23 8.70 -15.01
C PHE A 379 -21.60 8.88 -13.61
N GLY A 380 -20.54 8.15 -13.25
CA GLY A 380 -19.93 8.21 -11.91
C GLY A 380 -18.68 9.08 -11.82
N GLY A 381 -18.04 9.45 -12.90
CA GLY A 381 -16.77 10.18 -12.91
C GLY A 381 -15.70 9.53 -12.00
N VAL A 382 -14.66 10.28 -11.66
CA VAL A 382 -13.58 9.81 -10.76
C VAL A 382 -14.09 9.51 -9.35
N GLU A 383 -15.13 10.19 -8.86
CA GLU A 383 -15.71 9.91 -7.53
C GLU A 383 -16.40 8.52 -7.47
N GLY A 384 -17.07 8.13 -8.55
CA GLY A 384 -17.62 6.77 -8.67
C GLY A 384 -16.51 5.71 -8.70
N ALA A 385 -15.41 5.98 -9.42
CA ALA A 385 -14.23 5.14 -9.44
C ALA A 385 -13.58 5.03 -8.04
N ARG A 386 -13.43 6.14 -7.31
CA ARG A 386 -12.93 6.16 -5.92
C ARG A 386 -13.76 5.26 -5.01
N THR A 387 -15.07 5.34 -5.10
CA THR A 387 -15.97 4.52 -4.28
C THR A 387 -15.74 3.03 -4.56
N ARG A 388 -15.68 2.62 -5.83
CA ARG A 388 -15.47 1.21 -6.19
C ARG A 388 -14.08 0.70 -5.77
N VAL A 389 -13.03 1.47 -6.04
CA VAL A 389 -11.66 1.17 -5.63
C VAL A 389 -11.57 1.09 -4.10
N GLY A 390 -12.17 2.05 -3.39
CA GLY A 390 -12.16 2.10 -1.93
C GLY A 390 -12.83 0.90 -1.29
N LEU A 391 -13.97 0.46 -1.82
CA LEU A 391 -14.65 -0.76 -1.34
C LEU A 391 -13.77 -2.00 -1.52
N GLY A 392 -13.14 -2.15 -2.69
CA GLY A 392 -12.22 -3.26 -2.96
C GLY A 392 -11.00 -3.25 -2.03
N GLN A 393 -10.35 -2.10 -1.88
CA GLN A 393 -9.18 -1.93 -0.99
C GLN A 393 -9.54 -2.16 0.47
N ALA A 394 -10.69 -1.66 0.94
CA ALA A 394 -11.17 -1.87 2.30
C ALA A 394 -11.46 -3.34 2.58
N ALA A 395 -12.12 -4.04 1.66
CA ALA A 395 -12.40 -5.46 1.78
C ALA A 395 -11.11 -6.30 1.84
N LEU A 396 -10.15 -6.04 0.93
CA LEU A 396 -8.87 -6.72 0.92
C LEU A 396 -8.06 -6.44 2.18
N LEU A 397 -7.92 -5.16 2.55
CA LEU A 397 -7.13 -4.78 3.73
C LEU A 397 -7.73 -5.35 5.01
N SER A 398 -9.05 -5.37 5.14
CA SER A 398 -9.75 -6.00 6.25
C SER A 398 -9.44 -7.50 6.34
N ALA A 399 -9.39 -8.21 5.21
CA ALA A 399 -8.99 -9.61 5.18
C ALA A 399 -7.52 -9.81 5.59
N LEU A 400 -6.62 -8.90 5.19
CA LEU A 400 -5.21 -8.97 5.49
C LEU A 400 -4.86 -8.69 6.96
N VAL A 401 -5.52 -7.68 7.58
CA VAL A 401 -5.11 -7.18 8.91
C VAL A 401 -6.14 -7.40 10.02
N ALA A 402 -7.42 -7.61 9.67
CA ALA A 402 -8.50 -7.82 10.65
C ALA A 402 -9.06 -9.26 10.62
N GLY A 403 -8.63 -10.10 9.66
CA GLY A 403 -9.01 -11.49 9.57
C GLY A 403 -10.45 -11.72 9.10
N THR A 404 -11.03 -10.78 8.36
CA THR A 404 -12.32 -10.98 7.69
C THR A 404 -12.16 -11.98 6.53
N PRO A 405 -13.26 -12.54 6.00
CA PRO A 405 -13.18 -13.42 4.84
C PRO A 405 -12.48 -12.77 3.66
N VAL A 406 -11.64 -13.55 2.97
CA VAL A 406 -10.96 -13.10 1.74
C VAL A 406 -12.02 -12.83 0.66
N PRO A 407 -12.01 -11.65 0.02
CA PRO A 407 -12.96 -11.33 -1.05
C PRO A 407 -12.89 -12.34 -2.19
N GLU A 408 -14.00 -12.48 -2.91
CA GLU A 408 -14.09 -13.39 -4.05
C GLU A 408 -13.11 -13.02 -5.16
N GLY A 409 -12.59 -14.03 -5.87
CA GLY A 409 -11.63 -13.86 -6.97
C GLY A 409 -10.17 -13.79 -6.56
N PHE A 410 -9.84 -13.53 -5.27
CA PHE A 410 -8.46 -13.56 -4.80
C PHE A 410 -7.97 -14.98 -4.51
N ASP A 411 -6.67 -15.23 -4.78
CA ASP A 411 -5.99 -16.44 -4.33
C ASP A 411 -5.86 -16.43 -2.79
N ARG A 412 -6.68 -17.24 -2.13
CA ARG A 412 -6.73 -17.34 -0.67
C ARG A 412 -5.41 -17.81 -0.04
N ALA A 413 -4.61 -18.59 -0.77
CA ALA A 413 -3.32 -19.05 -0.26
C ALA A 413 -2.32 -17.90 -0.24
N ARG A 414 -2.25 -17.11 -1.31
CA ARG A 414 -1.41 -15.92 -1.42
C ARG A 414 -1.82 -14.83 -0.43
N ILE A 415 -3.11 -14.56 -0.28
CA ILE A 415 -3.60 -13.60 0.74
C ILE A 415 -3.22 -14.03 2.16
N ARG A 416 -3.27 -15.33 2.48
CA ARG A 416 -2.80 -15.82 3.79
C ARG A 416 -1.28 -15.64 3.99
N VAL A 417 -0.48 -15.82 2.93
CA VAL A 417 0.97 -15.56 3.00
C VAL A 417 1.21 -14.08 3.24
N GLN A 418 0.53 -13.20 2.49
CA GLN A 418 0.62 -11.74 2.67
C GLN A 418 0.22 -11.31 4.08
N ALA A 419 -0.91 -11.79 4.60
CA ALA A 419 -1.36 -11.46 5.95
C ALA A 419 -0.34 -11.86 7.04
N ARG A 420 0.31 -13.03 6.89
CA ARG A 420 1.38 -13.46 7.79
C ARG A 420 2.61 -12.58 7.67
N ALA A 421 3.00 -12.21 6.46
CA ALA A 421 4.14 -11.32 6.22
C ALA A 421 3.92 -9.94 6.85
N LEU A 422 2.71 -9.36 6.68
CA LEU A 422 2.34 -8.09 7.32
C LEU A 422 2.39 -8.17 8.84
N ALA A 423 1.81 -9.22 9.43
CA ALA A 423 1.84 -9.41 10.88
C ALA A 423 3.27 -9.60 11.41
N ALA A 424 4.13 -10.31 10.67
CA ALA A 424 5.53 -10.52 11.01
C ALA A 424 6.33 -9.21 10.95
N LYS A 425 6.19 -8.43 9.87
CA LYS A 425 6.81 -7.10 9.75
C LYS A 425 6.35 -6.16 10.87
N ARG A 426 5.04 -6.16 11.18
CA ARG A 426 4.49 -5.39 12.30
C ARG A 426 5.12 -5.79 13.63
N ALA A 427 5.33 -7.09 13.90
CA ALA A 427 6.03 -7.57 15.09
C ALA A 427 7.48 -7.04 15.15
N ASP A 428 8.21 -7.10 14.04
CA ASP A 428 9.61 -6.66 13.98
C ASP A 428 9.72 -5.13 14.20
N VAL A 429 8.81 -4.33 13.62
CA VAL A 429 8.77 -2.88 13.87
C VAL A 429 8.41 -2.57 15.32
N VAL A 430 7.43 -3.26 15.91
CA VAL A 430 7.08 -3.08 17.33
C VAL A 430 8.26 -3.46 18.24
N ALA A 431 9.04 -4.49 17.91
CA ALA A 431 10.26 -4.82 18.64
C ALA A 431 11.34 -3.72 18.54
N LYS A 432 11.44 -3.01 17.40
CA LYS A 432 12.36 -1.87 17.23
C LYS A 432 11.91 -0.64 18.06
N VAL A 433 10.60 -0.34 18.12
CA VAL A 433 10.08 0.82 18.89
C VAL A 433 9.89 0.54 20.39
N ALA A 434 9.86 -0.73 20.80
CA ALA A 434 9.71 -1.19 22.17
C ALA A 434 10.68 -2.36 22.46
N PRO A 435 12.01 -2.12 22.43
CA PRO A 435 13.03 -3.18 22.47
C PRO A 435 13.04 -3.98 23.78
N GLU A 436 12.38 -3.49 24.82
CA GLU A 436 12.26 -4.22 26.08
C GLU A 436 11.27 -5.39 26.02
N LEU A 437 10.26 -5.35 25.12
CA LEU A 437 9.21 -6.37 25.06
C LEU A 437 9.75 -7.78 24.76
N PRO A 438 10.64 -7.98 23.76
CA PRO A 438 11.25 -9.29 23.57
C PRO A 438 11.96 -9.82 24.82
N GLY A 439 12.75 -8.98 25.52
CA GLY A 439 13.44 -9.37 26.74
C GLY A 439 12.50 -9.68 27.91
N ILE A 440 11.38 -8.98 28.03
CA ILE A 440 10.34 -9.24 29.03
C ILE A 440 9.65 -10.59 28.79
N LEU A 441 9.41 -10.94 27.51
CA LEU A 441 8.67 -12.13 27.10
C LEU A 441 9.55 -13.39 26.94
N GLY A 442 10.83 -13.32 27.27
CA GLY A 442 11.72 -14.49 27.26
C GLY A 442 12.53 -14.68 25.98
N GLY A 443 12.60 -13.65 25.13
CA GLY A 443 13.38 -13.63 23.90
C GLY A 443 12.57 -13.30 22.65
N ARG A 444 13.26 -13.28 21.51
CA ARG A 444 12.66 -12.88 20.22
C ARG A 444 11.56 -13.85 19.77
N ASP A 445 11.77 -15.16 19.91
CA ASP A 445 10.82 -16.15 19.43
C ASP A 445 9.51 -16.19 20.23
N PRO A 446 9.53 -16.26 21.58
CA PRO A 446 8.31 -16.16 22.39
C PRO A 446 7.55 -14.84 22.18
N TYR A 447 8.28 -13.73 22.04
CA TYR A 447 7.68 -12.45 21.70
C TYR A 447 6.94 -12.52 20.35
N ARG A 448 7.62 -13.02 19.30
CA ARG A 448 7.08 -13.09 17.94
C ARG A 448 5.84 -13.98 17.88
N GLU A 449 5.88 -15.14 18.54
CA GLU A 449 4.73 -16.05 18.62
C GLU A 449 3.52 -15.37 19.28
N ALA A 450 3.75 -14.75 20.44
CA ALA A 450 2.70 -14.02 21.18
C ALA A 450 2.14 -12.85 20.34
N PHE A 451 3.01 -12.10 19.66
CA PHE A 451 2.59 -10.98 18.83
C PHE A 451 1.79 -11.40 17.60
N LEU A 452 2.20 -12.46 16.91
CA LEU A 452 1.46 -13.00 15.76
C LEU A 452 0.06 -13.49 16.17
N ALA A 453 -0.05 -14.12 17.34
CA ALA A 453 -1.36 -14.52 17.89
C ALA A 453 -2.24 -13.30 18.21
N TYR A 454 -1.67 -12.23 18.74
CA TYR A 454 -2.36 -10.96 19.01
C TYR A 454 -2.81 -10.27 17.70
N ALA A 455 -1.92 -10.16 16.72
CA ALA A 455 -2.13 -9.39 15.49
C ALA A 455 -3.19 -10.00 14.56
N LYS A 456 -3.44 -11.32 14.65
CA LYS A 456 -4.25 -12.10 13.70
C LYS A 456 -5.64 -11.51 13.40
N HIS A 457 -6.28 -10.84 14.38
CA HIS A 457 -7.62 -10.26 14.24
C HIS A 457 -7.69 -8.84 14.80
N ARG A 458 -6.55 -8.17 14.89
CA ARG A 458 -6.44 -6.84 15.51
C ARG A 458 -5.63 -5.93 14.60
N PRO A 459 -6.31 -5.13 13.76
CA PRO A 459 -5.62 -4.14 12.94
C PRO A 459 -4.92 -3.10 13.82
N MET A 460 -3.82 -2.57 13.33
CA MET A 460 -3.20 -1.38 13.91
C MET A 460 -4.03 -0.15 13.52
N THR A 461 -4.34 0.72 14.49
CA THR A 461 -5.20 1.89 14.27
C THR A 461 -4.54 3.23 14.64
N ALA A 462 -3.43 3.21 15.38
CA ALA A 462 -2.82 4.42 15.92
C ALA A 462 -1.27 4.36 15.97
N GLY A 463 -0.68 3.65 15.00
CA GLY A 463 0.75 3.53 14.83
C GLY A 463 1.43 2.56 15.83
N TYR A 464 2.68 2.23 15.54
CA TYR A 464 3.43 1.14 16.20
C TYR A 464 3.65 1.34 17.71
N ARG A 465 3.78 2.59 18.19
CA ARG A 465 3.94 2.85 19.63
C ARG A 465 2.67 2.54 20.42
N ARG A 466 1.53 2.89 19.86
CA ARG A 466 0.24 2.54 20.44
C ARG A 466 0.00 1.05 20.37
N ASP A 467 0.33 0.42 19.27
CA ASP A 467 0.22 -1.01 19.07
C ASP A 467 1.05 -1.83 20.09
N ALA A 468 2.25 -1.36 20.43
CA ALA A 468 3.05 -1.95 21.50
C ALA A 468 2.33 -1.94 22.85
N LEU A 469 1.62 -0.85 23.16
CA LEU A 469 0.82 -0.74 24.38
C LEU A 469 -0.40 -1.66 24.36
N ASP A 470 -1.10 -1.70 23.23
CA ASP A 470 -2.31 -2.54 23.03
C ASP A 470 -1.95 -4.03 23.08
N PHE A 471 -0.78 -4.40 22.54
CA PHE A 471 -0.24 -5.76 22.67
C PHE A 471 0.08 -6.12 24.12
N ALA A 472 0.77 -5.26 24.85
CA ALA A 472 1.09 -5.49 26.26
C ALA A 472 -0.19 -5.60 27.10
N GLU A 473 -1.16 -4.70 26.88
CA GLU A 473 -2.47 -4.74 27.55
C GLU A 473 -3.24 -6.04 27.25
N HIS A 474 -3.24 -6.47 25.97
CA HIS A 474 -3.84 -7.73 25.56
C HIS A 474 -3.28 -8.95 26.29
N LEU A 475 -1.96 -8.98 26.51
CA LEU A 475 -1.31 -10.04 27.28
C LEU A 475 -1.71 -9.96 28.76
N LEU A 476 -1.69 -8.77 29.35
CA LEU A 476 -2.02 -8.57 30.77
C LEU A 476 -3.48 -8.93 31.08
N ILE A 477 -4.43 -8.61 30.22
CA ILE A 477 -5.84 -9.02 30.36
C ILE A 477 -6.00 -10.55 30.38
N ARG A 478 -5.08 -11.28 29.74
CA ARG A 478 -5.07 -12.75 29.68
C ARG A 478 -4.15 -13.41 30.70
N ASP A 479 -3.67 -12.66 31.68
CA ASP A 479 -2.71 -13.14 32.67
C ASP A 479 -1.41 -13.70 32.04
N LEU A 480 -1.01 -13.17 30.89
CA LEU A 480 0.23 -13.53 30.21
C LEU A 480 1.32 -12.46 30.45
N PRO A 481 2.61 -12.84 30.37
CA PRO A 481 3.15 -14.20 30.33
C PRO A 481 2.85 -14.98 31.63
N ALA A 482 2.89 -16.32 31.56
CA ALA A 482 2.59 -17.17 32.72
C ALA A 482 3.58 -16.96 33.87
N ASP A 483 4.85 -16.63 33.59
CA ASP A 483 5.83 -16.26 34.59
C ASP A 483 5.41 -14.98 35.35
N PRO A 484 5.19 -15.04 36.67
CA PRO A 484 4.79 -13.87 37.47
C PRO A 484 5.81 -12.74 37.46
N ALA A 485 7.11 -13.04 37.32
CA ALA A 485 8.16 -12.02 37.31
C ALA A 485 8.13 -11.26 35.96
N ALA A 486 8.02 -11.95 34.85
CA ALA A 486 7.85 -11.35 33.52
C ALA A 486 6.57 -10.52 33.44
N ARG A 487 5.44 -11.02 34.00
CA ARG A 487 4.17 -10.30 34.04
C ARG A 487 4.27 -9.02 34.88
N ARG A 488 4.98 -9.01 36.01
CA ARG A 488 5.24 -7.79 36.78
C ARG A 488 6.06 -6.79 35.97
N ARG A 489 7.13 -7.24 35.26
CA ARG A 489 7.92 -6.37 34.37
C ARG A 489 7.06 -5.77 33.25
N LEU A 490 6.20 -6.58 32.61
CA LEU A 490 5.28 -6.12 31.57
C LEU A 490 4.30 -5.08 32.11
N THR A 491 3.73 -5.32 33.30
CA THR A 491 2.81 -4.37 33.97
C THR A 491 3.52 -3.04 34.27
N ALA A 492 4.76 -3.08 34.75
CA ALA A 492 5.56 -1.89 35.03
C ALA A 492 5.86 -1.12 33.73
N TRP A 493 6.29 -1.84 32.69
CA TRP A 493 6.56 -1.27 31.36
C TRP A 493 5.32 -0.58 30.78
N TRP A 494 4.15 -1.24 30.83
CA TRP A 494 2.89 -0.70 30.33
C TRP A 494 2.46 0.54 31.13
N ARG A 495 2.45 0.48 32.46
CA ARG A 495 2.09 1.62 33.33
C ARG A 495 2.97 2.85 33.12
N GLU A 496 4.23 2.65 32.83
CA GLU A 496 5.15 3.75 32.57
C GLU A 496 4.83 4.51 31.28
N ARG A 497 4.27 3.81 30.28
CA ARG A 497 4.07 4.31 28.92
C ARG A 497 2.60 4.61 28.56
N ALA A 498 1.65 3.99 29.24
CA ALA A 498 0.22 4.17 28.99
C ALA A 498 -0.36 5.51 29.52
N GLY A 499 0.36 6.22 30.39
CA GLY A 499 -0.07 7.50 30.94
C GLY A 499 0.04 8.67 29.96
N ALA A 500 -0.86 9.63 30.08
CA ALA A 500 -0.88 10.84 29.23
C ALA A 500 0.38 11.73 29.38
N ARG A 501 1.17 11.53 30.44
CA ARG A 501 2.47 12.19 30.65
C ARG A 501 3.50 11.14 31.09
N PRO A 502 4.68 11.09 30.47
CA PRO A 502 5.73 10.21 30.94
C PRO A 502 6.11 10.60 32.37
N PRO A 503 6.33 9.63 33.28
CA PRO A 503 6.75 9.92 34.64
C PRO A 503 8.05 10.73 34.62
N ARG A 504 8.19 11.70 35.51
CA ARG A 504 9.38 12.55 35.61
C ARG A 504 10.64 11.67 35.71
N ARG A 505 11.76 12.12 35.14
CA ARG A 505 13.02 11.38 35.12
C ARG A 505 13.40 10.81 36.51
N ILE A 506 13.19 11.60 37.58
CA ILE A 506 13.44 11.19 38.99
C ILE A 506 12.59 9.98 39.39
N VAL A 507 11.30 9.92 38.98
CA VAL A 507 10.42 8.78 39.31
C VAL A 507 10.83 7.53 38.53
N ARG A 508 11.32 7.68 37.31
CA ARG A 508 11.88 6.58 36.50
C ARG A 508 13.16 6.03 37.13
N TRP A 509 14.05 6.92 37.60
CA TRP A 509 15.29 6.55 38.32
C TRP A 509 14.99 5.83 39.64
N ALA A 510 14.07 6.37 40.46
CA ALA A 510 13.64 5.75 41.69
C ALA A 510 13.06 4.34 41.49
N ARG A 511 12.24 4.15 40.44
CA ARG A 511 11.69 2.83 40.07
C ARG A 511 12.75 1.85 39.55
N ALA A 512 13.72 2.33 38.77
CA ALA A 512 14.86 1.52 38.32
C ALA A 512 15.75 1.06 39.46
N LEU A 513 15.95 1.89 40.50
CA LEU A 513 16.70 1.55 41.71
C LEU A 513 15.91 0.59 42.59
N ALA A 514 14.60 0.78 42.80
CA ALA A 514 13.75 -0.11 43.57
C ALA A 514 13.60 -1.50 42.93
N GLY A 515 13.61 -1.59 41.59
CA GLY A 515 13.56 -2.86 40.86
C GLY A 515 14.88 -3.63 40.80
N ARG A 516 15.98 -3.02 41.24
CA ARG A 516 17.29 -3.69 41.40
C ARG A 516 17.50 -4.24 42.83
N ALA A 517 16.66 -3.82 43.77
CA ALA A 517 16.71 -4.24 45.18
C ALA A 517 15.67 -5.33 45.54
N ALA A 518 14.90 -5.81 44.58
CA ALA A 518 13.97 -6.94 44.64
C ALA A 518 14.38 -8.03 43.63
#